data_c59b60546d32916f217749ccc31b097d
#
_entry.id   c59b60546d32916f217749ccc31b097d
#
_cell.length_a   1.000
_cell.length_b   1.000
_cell.length_c   1.000
_cell.angle_alpha   90.00
_cell.angle_beta   90.00
_cell.angle_gamma   90.00
#
_symmetry.space_group_name_H-M   'P 1'
#
loop_
_entity.id
_entity.type
_entity.pdbx_description
1 polymer ?
#
loop_
_entity_poly.entity_id
_entity_poly.type
_entity_poly.pdbx_seq_one_letter_code
_entity_poly.pdbx_strand_id
1 'polypeptide(L)'
;MKILMIGGTGLLGSAGASELIRRGHEVRSIALPPLPEGALLPPEMKLTLGNVNDMTDDELKEQFKGVEGFVFAAGVDERIEGPTPIYDFFKKYNIVPLERLLRIAKASGVKHAVIAGSYFSYFAKIHPEMELTKWHPYIRSRIDQENMAFSFADDSFSVAILELPYIFGAQK
;
A
#
# COMPACT_ATOMS: atom_id res chain seq x y z
N MET A 1 11.03 13.08 -8.51
CA MET A 1 10.98 11.62 -8.78
C MET A 1 9.68 11.28 -9.51
N LYS A 2 9.70 10.21 -10.27
CA LYS A 2 8.47 9.56 -10.78
C LYS A 2 8.02 8.49 -9.79
N ILE A 3 6.78 8.60 -9.35
CA ILE A 3 6.22 7.74 -8.29
C ILE A 3 5.01 7.00 -8.84
N LEU A 4 4.97 5.67 -8.64
CA LEU A 4 3.78 4.87 -8.84
C LEU A 4 3.11 4.62 -7.48
N MET A 5 1.83 4.92 -7.38
CA MET A 5 1.02 4.72 -6.18
C MET A 5 -0.10 3.72 -6.45
N ILE A 6 -0.29 2.77 -5.56
CA ILE A 6 -1.48 1.91 -5.54
C ILE A 6 -2.44 2.45 -4.48
N GLY A 7 -3.69 2.74 -4.90
CA GLY A 7 -4.71 3.27 -3.99
C GLY A 7 -4.78 4.80 -3.88
N GLY A 8 -4.30 5.53 -4.89
CA GLY A 8 -4.30 7.00 -4.89
C GLY A 8 -5.66 7.69 -4.89
N THR A 9 -6.76 6.94 -4.99
CA THR A 9 -8.13 7.47 -4.89
C THR A 9 -8.72 7.38 -3.47
N GLY A 10 -8.08 6.64 -2.58
CA GLY A 10 -8.48 6.54 -1.18
C GLY A 10 -8.08 7.78 -0.37
N LEU A 11 -8.58 7.87 0.87
CA LEU A 11 -8.34 9.00 1.78
C LEU A 11 -6.84 9.30 1.95
N LEU A 12 -6.05 8.29 2.29
CA LEU A 12 -4.60 8.43 2.45
C LEU A 12 -3.89 8.68 1.13
N GLY A 13 -4.26 7.90 0.11
CA GLY A 13 -3.59 7.95 -1.19
C GLY A 13 -3.76 9.31 -1.87
N SER A 14 -4.96 9.89 -1.87
CA SER A 14 -5.21 11.19 -2.49
C SER A 14 -4.50 12.33 -1.77
N ALA A 15 -4.50 12.31 -0.43
CA ALA A 15 -3.75 13.29 0.37
C ALA A 15 -2.24 13.17 0.13
N GLY A 16 -1.72 11.93 0.14
CA GLY A 16 -0.31 11.65 -0.16
C GLY A 16 0.08 12.06 -1.57
N ALA A 17 -0.75 11.76 -2.58
CA ALA A 17 -0.52 12.17 -3.97
C ALA A 17 -0.46 13.70 -4.11
N SER A 18 -1.41 14.42 -3.47
CA SER A 18 -1.43 15.88 -3.47
C SER A 18 -0.15 16.47 -2.88
N GLU A 19 0.33 15.94 -1.76
CA GLU A 19 1.55 16.43 -1.11
C GLU A 19 2.81 16.10 -1.95
N LEU A 20 2.88 14.91 -2.53
CA LEU A 20 3.99 14.53 -3.42
C LEU A 20 4.06 15.42 -4.65
N ILE A 21 2.92 15.72 -5.28
CA ILE A 21 2.83 16.62 -6.43
C ILE A 21 3.24 18.04 -6.01
N ARG A 22 2.76 18.54 -4.88
CA ARG A 22 3.15 19.84 -4.33
C ARG A 22 4.66 19.96 -4.11
N ARG A 23 5.33 18.85 -3.81
CA ARG A 23 6.81 18.75 -3.68
C ARG A 23 7.53 18.57 -5.02
N GLY A 24 6.83 18.62 -6.14
CA GLY A 24 7.42 18.54 -7.48
C GLY A 24 7.68 17.10 -7.97
N HIS A 25 6.99 16.09 -7.42
CA HIS A 25 7.05 14.73 -7.92
C HIS A 25 5.97 14.48 -8.98
N GLU A 26 6.28 13.66 -9.99
CA GLU A 26 5.28 13.12 -10.92
C GLU A 26 4.62 11.89 -10.26
N VAL A 27 3.30 11.91 -10.11
CA VAL A 27 2.54 10.83 -9.49
C VAL A 27 1.64 10.16 -10.51
N ARG A 28 1.81 8.84 -10.66
CA ARG A 28 0.87 7.95 -11.34
C ARG A 28 0.17 7.10 -10.29
N SER A 29 -1.09 6.78 -10.49
CA SER A 29 -1.82 5.90 -9.57
C SER A 29 -2.60 4.84 -10.30
N ILE A 30 -2.63 3.63 -9.74
CA ILE A 30 -3.58 2.57 -10.10
C ILE A 30 -4.53 2.42 -8.92
N ALA A 31 -5.84 2.47 -9.20
CA ALA A 31 -6.87 2.34 -8.18
C ALA A 31 -8.07 1.55 -8.72
N LEU A 32 -8.77 0.88 -7.80
CA LEU A 32 -9.98 0.13 -8.14
C LEU A 32 -11.11 1.04 -8.62
N PRO A 33 -11.83 0.68 -9.69
CA PRO A 33 -13.08 1.31 -10.04
C PRO A 33 -14.21 0.85 -9.10
N PRO A 34 -15.33 1.64 -8.98
CA PRO A 34 -15.49 3.00 -9.50
C PRO A 34 -14.72 4.03 -8.68
N LEU A 35 -14.55 5.24 -9.23
CA LEU A 35 -14.06 6.35 -8.43
C LEU A 35 -15.03 6.63 -7.28
N PRO A 36 -14.54 6.90 -6.06
CA PRO A 36 -15.40 7.32 -4.96
C PRO A 36 -16.17 8.60 -5.35
N GLU A 37 -17.46 8.64 -5.04
CA GLU A 37 -18.28 9.83 -5.26
C GLU A 37 -17.71 11.02 -4.50
N GLY A 38 -17.58 12.16 -5.16
CA GLY A 38 -17.00 13.37 -4.55
C GLY A 38 -15.48 13.30 -4.29
N ALA A 39 -14.77 12.33 -4.86
CA ALA A 39 -13.32 12.22 -4.69
C ALA A 39 -12.59 13.47 -5.17
N LEU A 40 -11.88 14.15 -4.25
CA LEU A 40 -11.02 15.28 -4.56
C LEU A 40 -9.62 14.76 -4.90
N LEU A 41 -9.36 14.60 -6.19
CA LEU A 41 -8.08 14.11 -6.69
C LEU A 41 -7.25 15.25 -7.26
N PRO A 42 -5.92 15.27 -7.05
CA PRO A 42 -5.09 16.26 -7.68
C PRO A 42 -5.12 16.07 -9.20
N PRO A 43 -5.40 17.14 -9.98
CA PRO A 43 -5.59 17.04 -11.43
C PRO A 43 -4.33 16.60 -12.19
N GLU A 44 -3.15 16.79 -11.61
CA GLU A 44 -1.87 16.37 -12.16
C GLU A 44 -1.57 14.88 -11.97
N MET A 45 -2.34 14.19 -11.10
CA MET A 45 -2.16 12.76 -10.88
C MET A 45 -2.65 11.97 -12.10
N LYS A 46 -1.76 11.21 -12.72
CA LYS A 46 -2.12 10.31 -13.82
C LYS A 46 -2.76 9.05 -13.26
N LEU A 47 -4.09 8.94 -13.38
CA LEU A 47 -4.87 7.85 -12.81
C LEU A 47 -5.19 6.79 -13.87
N THR A 48 -4.93 5.53 -13.51
CA THR A 48 -5.40 4.33 -14.21
C THR A 48 -6.40 3.59 -13.30
N LEU A 49 -7.62 3.37 -13.79
CA LEU A 49 -8.60 2.56 -13.07
C LEU A 49 -8.40 1.08 -13.45
N GLY A 50 -8.12 0.26 -12.45
CA GLY A 50 -7.89 -1.17 -12.63
C GLY A 50 -7.58 -1.88 -11.31
N ASN A 51 -7.70 -3.20 -11.35
CA ASN A 51 -7.32 -4.04 -10.22
C ASN A 51 -5.93 -4.64 -10.49
N VAL A 52 -4.96 -4.29 -9.69
CA VAL A 52 -3.59 -4.82 -9.84
C VAL A 52 -3.50 -6.35 -9.74
N ASN A 53 -4.50 -6.99 -9.12
CA ASN A 53 -4.56 -8.45 -9.04
C ASN A 53 -4.95 -9.11 -10.36
N ASP A 54 -5.64 -8.38 -11.24
CA ASP A 54 -6.10 -8.87 -12.54
C ASP A 54 -5.10 -8.54 -13.67
N MET A 55 -4.13 -7.66 -13.39
CA MET A 55 -3.07 -7.30 -14.34
C MET A 55 -2.01 -8.40 -14.39
N THR A 56 -1.46 -8.64 -15.58
CA THR A 56 -0.30 -9.52 -15.77
C THR A 56 0.98 -8.89 -15.21
N ASP A 57 2.03 -9.69 -14.99
CA ASP A 57 3.33 -9.16 -14.55
C ASP A 57 3.94 -8.21 -15.58
N ASP A 58 3.70 -8.44 -16.87
CA ASP A 58 4.24 -7.58 -17.94
C ASP A 58 3.49 -6.22 -18.00
N GLU A 59 2.18 -6.22 -17.82
CA GLU A 59 1.42 -4.97 -17.66
C GLU A 59 1.88 -4.18 -16.44
N LEU A 60 2.13 -4.85 -15.31
CA LEU A 60 2.66 -4.19 -14.11
C LEU A 60 4.09 -3.66 -14.33
N LYS A 61 4.98 -4.40 -15.00
CA LYS A 61 6.32 -3.92 -15.36
C LYS A 61 6.27 -2.65 -16.20
N GLU A 62 5.34 -2.57 -17.16
CA GLU A 62 5.17 -1.35 -17.97
C GLU A 62 4.72 -0.16 -17.11
N GLN A 63 3.88 -0.38 -16.08
CA GLN A 63 3.51 0.67 -15.11
C GLN A 63 4.72 1.15 -14.29
N PHE A 64 5.66 0.26 -13.98
CA PHE A 64 6.89 0.61 -13.25
C PHE A 64 8.00 1.22 -14.12
N LYS A 65 7.83 1.31 -15.42
CA LYS A 65 8.85 1.83 -16.33
C LYS A 65 9.21 3.28 -16.04
N GLY A 66 10.47 3.50 -15.67
CA GLY A 66 11.01 4.80 -15.30
C GLY A 66 10.53 5.33 -13.95
N VAL A 67 9.90 4.51 -13.13
CA VAL A 67 9.49 4.82 -11.75
C VAL A 67 10.69 4.70 -10.82
N GLU A 68 10.85 5.67 -9.93
CA GLU A 68 11.92 5.74 -8.93
C GLU A 68 11.41 5.43 -7.52
N GLY A 69 10.14 5.78 -7.24
CA GLY A 69 9.47 5.56 -5.96
C GLY A 69 8.14 4.80 -6.12
N PHE A 70 7.86 3.92 -5.17
CA PHE A 70 6.62 3.14 -5.09
C PHE A 70 5.89 3.44 -3.79
N VAL A 71 4.58 3.67 -3.86
CA VAL A 71 3.72 3.87 -2.70
C VAL A 71 2.58 2.86 -2.71
N PHE A 72 2.43 2.10 -1.64
CA PHE A 72 1.31 1.19 -1.46
C PHE A 72 0.38 1.71 -0.36
N ALA A 73 -0.76 2.30 -0.77
CA ALA A 73 -1.79 2.88 0.08
C ALA A 73 -3.14 2.18 -0.10
N ALA A 74 -3.10 0.90 -0.48
CA ALA A 74 -4.27 0.05 -0.65
C ALA A 74 -4.31 -1.05 0.39
N GLY A 75 -5.46 -1.67 0.57
CA GLY A 75 -5.65 -2.80 1.47
C GLY A 75 -7.02 -2.79 2.13
N VAL A 76 -7.25 -3.82 2.93
CA VAL A 76 -8.46 -3.97 3.76
C VAL A 76 -8.09 -3.84 5.24
N ASP A 77 -8.98 -3.25 6.01
CA ASP A 77 -8.80 -3.01 7.44
C ASP A 77 -9.55 -4.03 8.31
N GLU A 78 -9.45 -3.87 9.63
CA GLU A 78 -10.02 -4.77 10.64
C GLU A 78 -11.55 -4.81 10.65
N ARG A 79 -12.22 -3.86 9.99
CA ARG A 79 -13.69 -3.74 9.98
C ARG A 79 -14.35 -4.62 8.93
N ILE A 80 -13.54 -5.28 8.10
CA ILE A 80 -14.09 -6.14 7.04
C ILE A 80 -14.60 -7.45 7.61
N GLU A 81 -15.75 -7.88 7.12
CA GLU A 81 -16.28 -9.22 7.35
C GLU A 81 -15.91 -10.12 6.17
N GLY A 82 -15.58 -11.37 6.46
CA GLY A 82 -15.16 -12.31 5.43
C GLY A 82 -15.25 -13.77 5.89
N PRO A 83 -14.95 -14.71 5.00
CA PRO A 83 -14.98 -16.14 5.33
C PRO A 83 -13.93 -16.52 6.38
N THR A 84 -14.22 -17.57 7.12
CA THR A 84 -13.28 -18.14 8.09
C THR A 84 -12.31 -19.11 7.39
N PRO A 85 -11.00 -19.08 7.69
CA PRO A 85 -10.33 -18.16 8.62
C PRO A 85 -10.10 -16.75 8.00
N ILE A 86 -10.53 -15.70 8.67
CA ILE A 86 -10.45 -14.31 8.18
C ILE A 86 -9.00 -13.87 7.89
N TYR A 87 -7.99 -14.48 8.49
CA TYR A 87 -6.57 -14.23 8.19
C TYR A 87 -6.24 -14.40 6.71
N ASP A 88 -6.79 -15.43 6.06
CA ASP A 88 -6.53 -15.70 4.63
C ASP A 88 -7.07 -14.59 3.75
N PHE A 89 -8.18 -13.96 4.17
CA PHE A 89 -8.71 -12.78 3.51
C PHE A 89 -7.75 -11.59 3.61
N PHE A 90 -7.23 -11.30 4.81
CA PHE A 90 -6.23 -10.24 4.99
C PHE A 90 -4.95 -10.53 4.21
N LYS A 91 -4.47 -11.77 4.23
CA LYS A 91 -3.30 -12.19 3.45
C LYS A 91 -3.51 -11.96 1.96
N LYS A 92 -4.66 -12.35 1.43
CA LYS A 92 -5.03 -12.21 0.02
C LYS A 92 -5.01 -10.76 -0.46
N TYR A 93 -5.47 -9.81 0.37
CA TYR A 93 -5.64 -8.42 -0.06
C TYR A 93 -4.54 -7.47 0.44
N ASN A 94 -3.84 -7.79 1.51
CA ASN A 94 -2.81 -6.93 2.07
C ASN A 94 -1.38 -7.43 1.77
N ILE A 95 -1.15 -8.75 1.78
CA ILE A 95 0.21 -9.30 1.68
C ILE A 95 0.54 -9.71 0.25
N VAL A 96 -0.25 -10.60 -0.34
CA VAL A 96 0.03 -11.20 -1.66
C VAL A 96 0.20 -10.15 -2.77
N PRO A 97 -0.69 -9.14 -2.90
CA PRO A 97 -0.51 -8.10 -3.92
C PRO A 97 0.75 -7.26 -3.68
N LEU A 98 1.02 -6.90 -2.43
CA LEU A 98 2.19 -6.10 -2.09
C LEU A 98 3.49 -6.85 -2.40
N GLU A 99 3.59 -8.12 -2.02
CA GLU A 99 4.76 -8.97 -2.31
C GLU A 99 5.07 -9.01 -3.80
N ARG A 100 4.03 -9.26 -4.62
CA ARG A 100 4.14 -9.28 -6.07
C ARG A 100 4.62 -7.92 -6.61
N LEU A 101 4.04 -6.83 -6.14
CA LEU A 101 4.37 -5.48 -6.58
C LEU A 101 5.79 -5.08 -6.15
N LEU A 102 6.24 -5.41 -4.93
CA LEU A 102 7.61 -5.14 -4.47
C LEU A 102 8.65 -5.89 -5.31
N ARG A 103 8.36 -7.16 -5.63
CA ARG A 103 9.24 -7.94 -6.51
C ARG A 103 9.39 -7.29 -7.89
N ILE A 104 8.28 -6.86 -8.49
CA ILE A 104 8.28 -6.21 -9.81
C ILE A 104 8.94 -4.84 -9.73
N ALA A 105 8.62 -4.03 -8.72
CA ALA A 105 9.19 -2.70 -8.51
C ALA A 105 10.73 -2.77 -8.40
N LYS A 106 11.24 -3.65 -7.55
CA LYS A 106 12.68 -3.86 -7.36
C LYS A 106 13.36 -4.31 -8.67
N ALA A 107 12.77 -5.28 -9.37
CA ALA A 107 13.28 -5.76 -10.65
C ALA A 107 13.23 -4.68 -11.76
N SER A 108 12.33 -3.71 -11.65
CA SER A 108 12.20 -2.57 -12.57
C SER A 108 13.13 -1.39 -12.24
N GLY A 109 13.94 -1.51 -11.17
CA GLY A 109 14.91 -0.48 -10.79
C GLY A 109 14.37 0.62 -9.89
N VAL A 110 13.17 0.46 -9.32
CA VAL A 110 12.65 1.34 -8.26
C VAL A 110 13.63 1.37 -7.09
N LYS A 111 13.78 2.53 -6.46
CA LYS A 111 14.76 2.75 -5.37
C LYS A 111 14.12 2.79 -3.99
N HIS A 112 12.88 3.25 -3.92
CA HIS A 112 12.22 3.54 -2.66
C HIS A 112 10.80 2.98 -2.67
N ALA A 113 10.41 2.23 -1.65
CA ALA A 113 9.04 1.80 -1.41
C ALA A 113 8.54 2.35 -0.08
N VAL A 114 7.33 2.90 -0.07
CA VAL A 114 6.62 3.37 1.13
C VAL A 114 5.28 2.64 1.21
N ILE A 115 5.03 2.00 2.33
CA ILE A 115 3.82 1.20 2.55
C ILE A 115 2.99 1.83 3.68
N ALA A 116 1.70 2.04 3.43
CA ALA A 116 0.75 2.40 4.46
C ALA A 116 0.51 1.19 5.38
N GLY A 117 1.15 1.19 6.53
CA GLY A 117 1.04 0.19 7.58
C GLY A 117 -0.08 0.50 8.57
N SER A 118 -0.02 -0.11 9.74
CA SER A 118 -1.04 0.03 10.79
C SER A 118 -0.40 0.29 12.15
N TYR A 119 -0.95 1.23 12.90
CA TYR A 119 -0.62 1.45 14.29
C TYR A 119 -0.70 0.17 15.14
N PHE A 120 -1.60 -0.75 14.80
CA PHE A 120 -1.73 -2.02 15.51
C PHE A 120 -0.48 -2.89 15.43
N SER A 121 0.33 -2.76 14.36
CA SER A 121 1.64 -3.43 14.29
C SER A 121 2.60 -2.86 15.34
N TYR A 122 2.67 -1.52 15.42
CA TYR A 122 3.47 -0.83 16.43
C TYR A 122 3.02 -1.23 17.83
N PHE A 123 1.70 -1.17 18.10
CA PHE A 123 1.14 -1.51 19.40
C PHE A 123 1.47 -2.95 19.81
N ALA A 124 1.38 -3.90 18.88
CA ALA A 124 1.75 -5.29 19.16
C ALA A 124 3.25 -5.47 19.49
N LYS A 125 4.13 -4.66 18.87
CA LYS A 125 5.57 -4.71 19.13
C LYS A 125 5.96 -4.16 20.51
N ILE A 126 5.28 -3.11 20.97
CA ILE A 126 5.57 -2.50 22.28
C ILE A 126 4.84 -3.19 23.45
N HIS A 127 3.89 -4.08 23.16
CA HIS A 127 3.13 -4.86 24.12
C HIS A 127 3.17 -6.37 23.78
N PRO A 128 4.38 -6.99 23.76
CA PRO A 128 4.53 -8.40 23.39
C PRO A 128 3.82 -9.35 24.36
N GLU A 129 3.65 -8.93 25.62
CA GLU A 129 2.92 -9.68 26.65
C GLU A 129 1.45 -9.91 26.34
N MET A 130 0.87 -9.10 25.44
CA MET A 130 -0.55 -9.25 25.01
C MET A 130 -0.73 -10.34 23.97
N GLU A 131 0.35 -10.84 23.36
CA GLU A 131 0.32 -11.87 22.29
C GLU A 131 -0.70 -11.57 21.16
N LEU A 132 -0.86 -10.29 20.78
CA LEU A 132 -1.94 -9.85 19.90
C LEU A 132 -1.96 -10.54 18.53
N THR A 133 -0.81 -10.92 18.01
CA THR A 133 -0.72 -11.67 16.73
C THR A 133 -1.33 -13.07 16.81
N LYS A 134 -1.40 -13.64 18.00
CA LYS A 134 -2.03 -14.95 18.24
C LYS A 134 -3.54 -14.86 18.20
N TRP A 135 -4.10 -13.78 18.75
CA TRP A 135 -5.53 -13.64 18.97
C TRP A 135 -6.24 -12.79 17.91
N HIS A 136 -5.50 -11.90 17.24
CA HIS A 136 -6.10 -10.94 16.31
C HIS A 136 -5.55 -11.12 14.88
N PRO A 137 -6.30 -11.77 13.98
CA PRO A 137 -5.85 -12.08 12.62
C PRO A 137 -5.42 -10.88 11.79
N TYR A 138 -6.07 -9.73 11.95
CA TYR A 138 -5.68 -8.50 11.27
C TYR A 138 -4.29 -8.04 11.73
N ILE A 139 -4.05 -7.95 13.05
CA ILE A 139 -2.76 -7.52 13.60
C ILE A 139 -1.64 -8.46 13.12
N ARG A 140 -1.88 -9.77 13.16
CA ARG A 140 -0.97 -10.77 12.61
C ARG A 140 -0.66 -10.47 11.14
N SER A 141 -1.69 -10.23 10.32
CA SER A 141 -1.49 -9.97 8.89
C SER A 141 -0.67 -8.71 8.63
N ARG A 142 -0.79 -7.68 9.47
CA ARG A 142 -0.03 -6.43 9.33
C ARG A 142 1.43 -6.63 9.73
N ILE A 143 1.72 -7.38 10.79
CA ILE A 143 3.10 -7.77 11.16
C ILE A 143 3.72 -8.65 10.05
N ASP A 144 2.99 -9.63 9.53
CA ASP A 144 3.48 -10.48 8.45
C ASP A 144 3.74 -9.67 7.17
N GLN A 145 2.89 -8.67 6.86
CA GLN A 145 3.08 -7.74 5.75
C GLN A 145 4.36 -6.92 5.92
N GLU A 146 4.63 -6.40 7.11
CA GLU A 146 5.84 -5.64 7.40
C GLU A 146 7.10 -6.50 7.25
N ASN A 147 7.11 -7.69 7.86
CA ASN A 147 8.23 -8.62 7.77
C ASN A 147 8.51 -9.00 6.31
N MET A 148 7.47 -9.31 5.55
CA MET A 148 7.58 -9.60 4.12
C MET A 148 8.14 -8.40 3.35
N ALA A 149 7.63 -7.19 3.58
CA ALA A 149 8.08 -6.00 2.87
C ALA A 149 9.54 -5.65 3.19
N PHE A 150 9.96 -5.73 4.45
CA PHE A 150 11.36 -5.49 4.84
C PHE A 150 12.33 -6.52 4.27
N SER A 151 11.88 -7.75 3.97
CA SER A 151 12.74 -8.76 3.32
C SER A 151 13.20 -8.37 1.92
N PHE A 152 12.56 -7.38 1.28
CA PHE A 152 12.99 -6.84 -0.01
C PHE A 152 14.05 -5.75 0.11
N ALA A 153 14.24 -5.16 1.29
CA ALA A 153 15.18 -4.06 1.49
C ALA A 153 16.63 -4.52 1.33
N ASP A 154 17.43 -3.73 0.60
CA ASP A 154 18.88 -3.87 0.49
C ASP A 154 19.51 -2.51 0.13
N ASP A 155 20.81 -2.48 -0.19
CA ASP A 155 21.55 -1.27 -0.55
C ASP A 155 20.99 -0.55 -1.78
N SER A 156 20.25 -1.25 -2.63
CA SER A 156 19.67 -0.74 -3.88
C SER A 156 18.19 -0.36 -3.79
N PHE A 157 17.49 -0.86 -2.78
CA PHE A 157 16.03 -0.73 -2.63
C PHE A 157 15.66 -0.51 -1.17
N SER A 158 15.27 0.70 -0.81
CA SER A 158 14.82 1.03 0.54
C SER A 158 13.33 0.78 0.71
N VAL A 159 12.94 0.29 1.87
CA VAL A 159 11.55 0.06 2.27
C VAL A 159 11.25 0.83 3.55
N ALA A 160 10.18 1.62 3.54
CA ALA A 160 9.66 2.28 4.73
C ALA A 160 8.19 1.92 4.94
N ILE A 161 7.81 1.69 6.18
CA ILE A 161 6.43 1.40 6.57
C ILE A 161 5.96 2.49 7.51
N LEU A 162 4.81 3.08 7.17
CA LEU A 162 4.17 4.08 8.01
C LEU A 162 3.12 3.38 8.88
N GLU A 163 3.42 3.18 10.14
CA GLU A 163 2.48 2.57 11.11
C GLU A 163 1.44 3.60 11.53
N LEU A 164 0.49 3.84 10.63
CA LEU A 164 -0.47 4.93 10.71
C LEU A 164 -1.53 4.68 11.81
N PRO A 165 -1.80 5.68 12.66
CA PRO A 165 -2.88 5.63 13.64
C PRO A 165 -4.25 5.82 12.97
N TYR A 166 -5.29 6.07 13.76
CA TYR A 166 -6.60 6.47 13.25
C TYR A 166 -6.49 7.71 12.35
N ILE A 167 -7.13 7.60 11.18
CA ILE A 167 -7.01 8.61 10.13
C ILE A 167 -8.33 9.34 10.00
N PHE A 168 -8.25 10.66 10.03
CA PHE A 168 -9.36 11.55 9.85
C PHE A 168 -9.11 12.43 8.62
N GLY A 169 -10.14 12.65 7.80
CA GLY A 169 -10.01 13.48 6.61
C GLY A 169 -11.34 14.04 6.15
N ALA A 170 -11.28 15.08 5.33
CA ALA A 170 -12.46 15.77 4.78
C ALA A 170 -13.12 15.03 3.61
N GLN A 171 -12.48 14.01 3.09
CA GLN A 171 -13.02 13.19 2.00
C GLN A 171 -13.83 12.04 2.60
N LYS A 172 -15.12 12.14 2.52
CA LYS A 172 -16.07 11.06 2.74
C LYS A 172 -16.83 10.83 1.47
#